data_0a0f3ef26619ab21034ab6cdba27452d
#
_entry.id   0a0f3ef26619ab21034ab6cdba27452d
#
_cell.length_a   1.000
_cell.length_b   1.000
_cell.length_c   1.000
_cell.angle_alpha   90.00
_cell.angle_beta   90.00
_cell.angle_gamma   90.00
#
_symmetry.space_group_name_H-M   'P 1'
#
loop_
_entity.id
_entity.type
_entity.pdbx_description
1 polymer ?
#
loop_
_entity_poly.entity_id
_entity_poly.type
_entity_poly.pdbx_seq_one_letter_code
_entity_poly.pdbx_strand_id
1 'polypeptide(L)'
;MKIAIASGKGGTGKTTLATNLAACLSDQRDIILADLDVEEPNSGLFIRAEKIFEEARYKMIPGWVEQDCTYCGICQDVCNFNAILNLGKQIL
;
A
#
# COMPACT_ATOMS: atom_id res chain seq x y z
N MET A 1 10.57 -19.13 13.71
CA MET A 1 10.41 -19.20 12.23
C MET A 1 9.88 -17.86 11.75
N LYS A 2 10.31 -17.41 10.57
CA LYS A 2 9.78 -16.20 9.93
C LYS A 2 9.18 -16.60 8.58
N ILE A 3 7.98 -16.11 8.29
CA ILE A 3 7.27 -16.37 7.03
C ILE A 3 6.98 -15.00 6.40
N ALA A 4 7.32 -14.82 5.13
CA ALA A 4 7.00 -13.63 4.37
C ALA A 4 5.96 -13.96 3.28
N ILE A 5 4.93 -13.13 3.18
CA ILE A 5 3.90 -13.22 2.14
C ILE A 5 4.00 -11.97 1.30
N ALA A 6 4.42 -12.12 0.06
CA ALA A 6 4.64 -11.01 -0.86
C ALA A 6 3.97 -11.26 -2.21
N SER A 7 3.59 -10.18 -2.89
CA SER A 7 3.16 -10.24 -4.29
C SER A 7 3.51 -8.95 -5.00
N GLY A 8 3.68 -9.02 -6.31
CA GLY A 8 4.00 -7.86 -7.14
C GLY A 8 2.79 -6.99 -7.52
N LYS A 9 1.57 -7.37 -7.14
CA LYS A 9 0.34 -6.67 -7.53
C LYS A 9 -0.69 -6.72 -6.42
N GLY A 10 -1.50 -5.65 -6.28
CA GLY A 10 -2.67 -5.61 -5.40
C GLY A 10 -3.75 -6.63 -5.78
N GLY A 11 -4.61 -6.96 -4.85
CA GLY A 11 -5.76 -7.86 -5.09
C GLY A 11 -5.43 -9.35 -5.23
N THR A 12 -4.20 -9.78 -4.94
CA THR A 12 -3.76 -11.19 -5.06
C THR A 12 -4.08 -12.05 -3.84
N GLY A 13 -4.69 -11.46 -2.80
CA GLY A 13 -5.06 -12.18 -1.58
C GLY A 13 -3.95 -12.26 -0.51
N LYS A 14 -2.91 -11.42 -0.57
CA LYS A 14 -1.84 -11.38 0.45
C LYS A 14 -2.39 -11.27 1.87
N THR A 15 -3.20 -10.24 2.12
CA THR A 15 -3.80 -9.98 3.45
C THR A 15 -4.67 -11.13 3.90
N THR A 16 -5.50 -11.69 3.01
CA THR A 16 -6.34 -12.84 3.30
C THR A 16 -5.51 -14.06 3.71
N LEU A 17 -4.45 -14.37 2.96
CA LEU A 17 -3.57 -15.48 3.29
C LEU A 17 -2.83 -15.24 4.61
N ALA A 18 -2.26 -14.04 4.80
CA ALA A 18 -1.49 -13.70 5.99
C ALA A 18 -2.33 -13.77 7.26
N THR A 19 -3.52 -13.18 7.24
CA THR A 19 -4.42 -13.14 8.40
C THR A 19 -4.98 -14.51 8.76
N ASN A 20 -5.38 -15.31 7.75
CA ASN A 20 -5.85 -16.68 7.99
C ASN A 20 -4.74 -17.60 8.50
N LEU A 21 -3.52 -17.48 7.95
CA LEU A 21 -2.39 -18.25 8.44
C LEU A 21 -2.03 -17.88 9.89
N ALA A 22 -2.01 -16.57 10.21
CA ALA A 22 -1.77 -16.11 11.57
C ALA A 22 -2.85 -16.63 12.53
N ALA A 23 -4.12 -16.56 12.16
CA ALA A 23 -5.23 -17.07 12.96
C ALA A 23 -5.11 -18.59 13.20
N CYS A 24 -4.84 -19.37 12.17
CA CYS A 24 -4.66 -20.83 12.33
C CYS A 24 -3.50 -21.21 13.23
N LEU A 25 -2.41 -20.45 13.21
CA LEU A 25 -1.22 -20.75 14.02
C LEU A 25 -1.32 -20.23 15.46
N SER A 26 -2.16 -19.21 15.70
CA SER A 26 -2.31 -18.58 17.02
C SER A 26 -2.86 -19.52 18.09
N ASP A 27 -3.59 -20.55 17.70
CA ASP A 27 -4.09 -21.58 18.63
C ASP A 27 -2.97 -22.45 19.21
N GLN A 28 -1.81 -22.47 18.57
CA GLN A 28 -0.71 -23.36 18.93
C GLN A 28 0.54 -22.61 19.39
N ARG A 29 0.67 -21.31 19.05
CA ARG A 29 1.88 -20.53 19.26
C ARG A 29 1.54 -19.05 19.40
N ASP A 30 2.40 -18.33 20.09
CA ASP A 30 2.39 -16.86 20.05
C ASP A 30 2.86 -16.39 18.67
N ILE A 31 2.01 -15.62 17.99
CA ILE A 31 2.25 -15.13 16.65
C ILE A 31 2.35 -13.61 16.67
N ILE A 32 3.37 -13.09 16.01
CA ILE A 32 3.48 -11.66 15.68
C ILE A 32 3.23 -11.51 14.18
N LEU A 33 2.18 -10.78 13.81
CA LEU A 33 1.90 -10.41 12.44
C LEU A 33 2.40 -8.97 12.20
N ALA A 34 3.32 -8.81 11.26
CA ALA A 34 3.78 -7.50 10.80
C ALA A 34 3.10 -7.16 9.46
N ASP A 35 2.25 -6.15 9.47
CA ASP A 35 1.68 -5.58 8.25
C ASP A 35 2.63 -4.52 7.70
N LEU A 36 3.24 -4.82 6.57
CA LEU A 36 4.21 -3.97 5.88
C LEU A 36 3.63 -3.35 4.60
N ASP A 37 2.30 -3.44 4.42
CA ASP A 37 1.62 -2.79 3.31
C ASP A 37 1.44 -1.29 3.61
N VAL A 38 2.37 -0.49 3.10
CA VAL A 38 2.39 0.97 3.34
C VAL A 38 1.23 1.69 2.65
N GLU A 39 0.69 1.12 1.57
CA GLU A 39 -0.39 1.72 0.80
C GLU A 39 -1.75 1.45 1.46
N GLU A 40 -1.94 0.24 1.98
CA GLU A 40 -3.23 -0.18 2.54
C GLU A 40 -3.04 -1.16 3.73
N PRO A 41 -2.55 -0.67 4.89
CA PRO A 41 -2.33 -1.49 6.07
C PRO A 41 -3.66 -1.84 6.74
N ASN A 42 -4.27 -2.96 6.35
CA ASN A 42 -5.62 -3.33 6.75
C ASN A 42 -5.73 -4.67 7.49
N SER A 43 -4.63 -5.35 7.79
CA SER A 43 -4.64 -6.65 8.45
C SER A 43 -5.36 -6.62 9.80
N GLY A 44 -5.28 -5.52 10.54
CA GLY A 44 -5.95 -5.34 11.83
C GLY A 44 -7.48 -5.31 11.76
N LEU A 45 -8.08 -5.17 10.57
CA LEU A 45 -9.53 -5.25 10.38
C LEU A 45 -10.05 -6.69 10.39
N PHE A 46 -9.18 -7.66 10.10
CA PHE A 46 -9.56 -9.07 9.91
C PHE A 46 -9.26 -9.95 11.11
N ILE A 47 -8.37 -9.50 12.00
CA ILE A 47 -7.98 -10.26 13.20
C ILE A 47 -8.08 -9.40 14.45
N ARG A 48 -8.50 -10.03 15.56
CA ARG A 48 -8.44 -9.41 16.87
C ARG A 48 -7.07 -9.69 17.48
N ALA A 49 -6.22 -8.66 17.51
CA ALA A 49 -4.88 -8.77 18.06
C ALA A 49 -4.53 -7.52 18.85
N GLU A 50 -3.62 -7.63 19.79
CA GLU A 50 -3.04 -6.49 20.47
C GLU A 50 -2.02 -5.82 19.52
N LYS A 51 -2.15 -4.50 19.35
CA LYS A 51 -1.21 -3.71 18.58
C LYS A 51 0.01 -3.37 19.44
N ILE A 52 1.12 -4.00 19.18
CA ILE A 52 2.35 -3.83 19.97
C ILE A 52 3.28 -2.73 19.43
N PHE A 53 3.19 -2.42 18.14
CA PHE A 53 4.03 -1.42 17.50
C PHE A 53 3.38 -0.88 16.23
N GLU A 54 3.57 0.41 15.96
CA GLU A 54 3.20 1.05 14.70
C GLU A 54 4.22 2.11 14.34
N GLU A 55 4.65 2.13 13.10
CA GLU A 55 5.53 3.15 12.56
C GLU A 55 4.94 3.74 11.27
N ALA A 56 4.78 5.04 11.24
CA ALA A 56 4.33 5.71 10.02
C ALA A 56 5.43 5.68 8.95
N ARG A 57 5.05 5.25 7.76
CA ARG A 57 5.89 5.29 6.56
C ARG A 57 5.19 6.09 5.49
N TYR A 58 5.96 6.85 4.73
CA TYR A 58 5.42 7.75 3.72
C TYR A 58 5.97 7.36 2.35
N LYS A 59 5.10 7.38 1.36
CA LYS A 59 5.48 7.25 -0.04
C LYS A 59 5.50 8.64 -0.66
N MET A 60 6.59 8.97 -1.33
CA MET A 60 6.66 10.21 -2.10
C MET A 60 5.81 10.08 -3.36
N ILE A 61 4.88 10.98 -3.53
CA ILE A 61 4.09 11.13 -4.75
C ILE A 61 4.35 12.52 -5.34
N PRO A 62 4.35 12.68 -6.67
CA PRO A 62 4.46 13.98 -7.29
C PRO A 62 3.33 14.89 -6.85
N GLY A 63 3.64 16.12 -6.47
CA GLY A 63 2.65 17.16 -6.21
C GLY A 63 2.45 18.03 -7.45
N TRP A 64 1.20 18.34 -7.78
CA TRP A 64 0.88 19.30 -8.81
C TRP A 64 0.59 20.68 -8.22
N VAL A 65 1.25 21.70 -8.77
CA VAL A 65 1.08 23.10 -8.37
C VAL A 65 0.39 23.82 -9.53
N GLU A 66 -0.88 24.11 -9.38
CA GLU A 66 -1.72 24.71 -10.43
C GLU A 66 -1.17 26.03 -10.96
N GLN A 67 -0.67 26.89 -10.06
CA GLN A 67 -0.17 28.23 -10.40
C GLN A 67 1.06 28.19 -11.32
N ASP A 68 1.86 27.15 -11.26
CA ASP A 68 3.08 26.97 -12.03
C ASP A 68 2.88 26.08 -13.26
N CYS A 69 1.67 25.55 -13.44
CA CYS A 69 1.37 24.59 -14.51
C CYS A 69 0.91 25.29 -15.77
N THR A 70 1.60 25.03 -16.88
CA THR A 70 1.22 25.51 -18.22
C THR A 70 0.37 24.51 -19.01
N TYR A 71 0.03 23.38 -18.41
CA TYR A 71 -0.72 22.28 -19.03
C TYR A 71 -0.08 21.73 -20.33
N CYS A 72 1.25 21.79 -20.43
CA CYS A 72 2.00 21.39 -21.63
C CYS A 72 1.99 19.89 -21.91
N GLY A 73 1.57 19.03 -20.95
CA GLY A 73 1.46 17.58 -21.14
C GLY A 73 2.75 16.79 -20.94
N ILE A 74 3.92 17.43 -20.81
CA ILE A 74 5.21 16.74 -20.68
C ILE A 74 5.22 15.73 -19.52
N CYS A 75 4.61 16.07 -18.38
CA CYS A 75 4.55 15.17 -17.23
C CYS A 75 3.78 13.87 -17.53
N GLN A 76 2.74 13.93 -18.34
CA GLN A 76 2.00 12.78 -18.83
C GLN A 76 2.85 11.92 -19.77
N ASP A 77 3.54 12.57 -20.72
CA ASP A 77 4.33 11.88 -21.75
C ASP A 77 5.55 11.13 -21.17
N VAL A 78 6.18 11.70 -20.14
CA VAL A 78 7.36 11.07 -19.49
C VAL A 78 7.00 10.06 -18.38
N CYS A 79 5.73 9.94 -18.01
CA CYS A 79 5.30 9.05 -16.95
C CYS A 79 5.28 7.59 -17.44
N ASN A 80 6.29 6.82 -17.07
CA ASN A 80 6.38 5.39 -17.46
C ASN A 80 5.24 4.52 -16.89
N PHE A 81 4.50 5.03 -15.91
CA PHE A 81 3.40 4.30 -15.25
C PHE A 81 2.02 4.69 -15.79
N ASN A 82 1.95 5.66 -16.71
CA ASN A 82 0.70 6.28 -17.18
C ASN A 82 -0.22 6.72 -16.02
N ALA A 83 0.40 7.24 -14.94
CA ALA A 83 -0.29 7.63 -13.71
C ALA A 83 -0.61 9.12 -13.65
N ILE A 84 -0.34 9.87 -14.71
CA ILE A 84 -0.62 11.30 -14.82
C ILE A 84 -1.52 11.53 -16.02
N LEU A 85 -2.65 12.18 -15.79
CA LEU A 85 -3.61 12.51 -16.82
C LEU A 85 -3.77 14.04 -16.92
N ASN A 86 -3.47 14.61 -18.08
CA ASN A 86 -3.67 16.01 -18.39
C ASN A 86 -5.04 16.23 -19.07
N LEU A 87 -5.94 16.90 -18.38
CA LEU A 87 -7.29 17.23 -18.87
C LEU A 87 -7.40 18.65 -19.45
N GLY A 88 -6.26 19.33 -19.68
CA GLY A 88 -6.19 20.65 -20.26
C GLY A 88 -6.45 21.80 -19.27
N LYS A 89 -7.14 21.54 -18.17
CA LYS A 89 -7.40 22.49 -17.07
C LYS A 89 -7.15 21.90 -15.68
N GLN A 90 -6.76 20.62 -15.63
CA GLN A 90 -6.49 19.87 -14.42
C GLN A 90 -5.52 18.74 -14.73
N ILE A 91 -4.66 18.45 -13.79
CA ILE A 91 -3.78 17.27 -13.79
C ILE A 91 -4.26 16.30 -12.72
N LEU A 92 -4.40 15.06 -13.06
CA LEU A 92 -4.78 13.95 -12.15
C LEU A 92 -3.65 12.95 -12.05
#